data_ab2e3cd8bc63a53fad87b14d9c2c5677
#
_entry.id   ab2e3cd8bc63a53fad87b14d9c2c5677
#
_cell.length_a   1.000
_cell.length_b   1.000
_cell.length_c   1.000
_cell.angle_alpha   90.00
_cell.angle_beta   90.00
_cell.angle_gamma   90.00
#
_symmetry.space_group_name_H-M   'P 1'
#
loop_
_entity.id
_entity.type
_entity.pdbx_description
1 polymer ?
#
loop_
_entity_poly.entity_id
_entity_poly.type
_entity_poly.pdbx_seq_one_letter_code
_entity_poly.pdbx_strand_id
1 'polypeptide(L)'
;MRNPSPRLWPYTPSNSPVALPGTHLFYASSGLSELSAPSADPAVRQLAGTDLQAYCSSFSNSKGTVDELLAAEKAPPMSQRRPFLLLGELANPYRLQDISMGPLPIYTVRLTGLCRTYADGLDPRDTYPGVHHITLARSPGWWEKTHITMATVEQMKAMVAWLDNGKSNTWRPVKPAEGSLHFEFESIEVPAHEEIEWDGENEVVERPAPNFSGPEVSLSTVMVPIHTRHGCYDNRGRLARAAHLPQRQFHEGMFRRGSSMKWNDVLEIV
;
A
#
# COMPACT_ATOMS: atom_id res chain seq x y z
N MET A 1 24.76 13.26 15.27
CA MET A 1 24.46 11.84 15.57
C MET A 1 23.80 11.28 14.32
N ARG A 2 24.31 10.20 13.75
CA ARG A 2 23.58 9.50 12.67
C ARG A 2 22.33 8.91 13.31
N ASN A 3 21.15 9.26 12.80
CA ASN A 3 19.93 8.58 13.19
C ASN A 3 20.13 7.07 12.97
N PRO A 4 19.68 6.24 13.91
CA PRO A 4 19.80 4.80 13.74
C PRO A 4 19.14 4.39 12.42
N SER A 5 19.86 3.64 11.62
CA SER A 5 19.32 3.08 10.38
C SER A 5 18.04 2.31 10.70
N PRO A 6 16.96 2.47 9.93
CA PRO A 6 15.77 1.65 10.05
C PRO A 6 16.01 0.14 10.02
N ARG A 7 17.16 -0.27 9.49
CA ARG A 7 17.63 -1.67 9.54
C ARG A 7 17.93 -2.18 10.95
N LEU A 8 18.06 -1.28 11.93
CA LEU A 8 18.14 -1.66 13.35
C LEU A 8 16.76 -1.94 13.96
N TRP A 9 15.69 -1.61 13.25
CA TRP A 9 14.37 -2.06 13.62
C TRP A 9 14.29 -3.58 13.41
N PRO A 10 13.84 -4.37 14.41
CA PRO A 10 13.86 -5.82 14.31
C PRO A 10 12.80 -6.31 13.30
N TYR A 11 13.12 -6.23 12.03
CA TYR A 11 12.34 -6.81 10.96
C TYR A 11 12.61 -8.31 10.94
N THR A 12 11.64 -9.06 11.35
CA THR A 12 11.69 -10.53 11.33
C THR A 12 10.45 -11.06 10.63
N PRO A 13 10.47 -12.30 10.12
CA PRO A 13 9.25 -12.92 9.58
C PRO A 13 8.09 -12.96 10.57
N SER A 14 8.38 -12.84 11.87
CA SER A 14 7.38 -12.86 12.94
C SER A 14 6.64 -11.53 13.13
N ASN A 15 7.24 -10.41 12.70
CA ASN A 15 6.65 -9.08 12.85
C ASN A 15 6.48 -8.31 11.53
N SER A 16 6.65 -8.98 10.40
CA SER A 16 6.40 -8.42 9.08
C SER A 16 5.04 -8.92 8.53
N PRO A 17 4.26 -8.07 7.85
CA PRO A 17 4.48 -6.64 7.70
C PRO A 17 4.27 -5.90 9.03
N VAL A 18 5.14 -4.93 9.31
CA VAL A 18 4.99 -4.10 10.51
C VAL A 18 3.66 -3.35 10.46
N ALA A 19 3.03 -3.23 11.62
CA ALA A 19 1.83 -2.44 11.75
C ALA A 19 2.07 -1.00 11.26
N LEU A 20 1.22 -0.54 10.36
CA LEU A 20 1.30 0.78 9.78
C LEU A 20 0.38 1.75 10.53
N PRO A 21 0.70 3.05 10.52
CA PRO A 21 -0.16 4.05 11.14
C PRO A 21 -1.60 3.95 10.65
N GLY A 22 -2.55 4.14 11.57
CA GLY A 22 -3.98 4.18 11.25
C GLY A 22 -4.46 5.54 10.77
N THR A 23 -3.59 6.55 10.81
CA THR A 23 -3.90 7.96 10.54
C THR A 23 -3.20 8.44 9.28
N HIS A 24 -3.71 9.52 8.69
CA HIS A 24 -3.03 10.23 7.61
C HIS A 24 -1.81 10.97 8.17
N LEU A 25 -0.73 11.00 7.42
CA LEU A 25 0.55 11.56 7.86
C LEU A 25 1.14 12.50 6.81
N PHE A 26 1.88 13.49 7.29
CA PHE A 26 2.83 14.22 6.48
C PHE A 26 4.24 13.86 6.94
N TYR A 27 5.01 13.28 6.03
CA TYR A 27 6.42 12.95 6.24
C TYR A 27 7.29 14.08 5.69
N ALA A 28 8.24 14.54 6.50
CA ALA A 28 9.32 15.42 6.09
C ALA A 28 10.61 15.03 6.82
N SER A 29 11.75 15.50 6.35
CA SER A 29 13.03 15.29 7.02
C SER A 29 13.07 15.92 8.44
N SER A 30 12.25 16.95 8.66
CA SER A 30 12.04 17.61 9.94
C SER A 30 11.21 16.77 10.93
N GLY A 31 10.50 15.75 10.48
CA GLY A 31 9.69 14.87 11.31
C GLY A 31 8.38 14.45 10.68
N LEU A 32 7.56 13.78 11.47
CA LEU A 32 6.22 13.32 11.13
C LEU A 32 5.18 14.21 11.78
N SER A 33 4.08 14.47 11.05
CA SER A 33 2.90 15.09 11.65
C SER A 33 1.63 14.40 11.12
N GLU A 34 0.65 14.27 12.00
CA GLU A 34 -0.67 13.76 11.59
C GLU A 34 -1.41 14.80 10.74
N LEU A 35 -2.20 14.29 9.82
CA LEU A 35 -3.09 15.07 8.98
C LEU A 35 -4.54 14.73 9.32
N SER A 36 -5.36 15.75 9.41
CA SER A 36 -6.81 15.61 9.49
C SER A 36 -7.40 15.64 8.08
N ALA A 37 -8.35 14.74 7.83
CA ALA A 37 -9.13 14.76 6.60
C ALA A 37 -9.97 16.04 6.52
N PRO A 38 -10.28 16.53 5.32
CA PRO A 38 -11.30 17.57 5.17
C PRO A 38 -12.64 17.08 5.71
N SER A 39 -13.55 18.00 6.02
CA SER A 39 -14.88 17.65 6.49
C SER A 39 -15.55 16.64 5.55
N ALA A 40 -16.25 15.67 6.14
CA ALA A 40 -16.93 14.63 5.37
C ALA A 40 -17.85 15.27 4.31
N ASP A 41 -17.61 14.94 3.05
CA ASP A 41 -18.56 15.22 1.97
C ASP A 41 -19.56 14.06 1.97
N PRO A 42 -20.86 14.28 2.20
CA PRO A 42 -21.84 13.21 2.21
C PRO A 42 -22.01 12.53 0.83
N ALA A 43 -21.51 13.15 -0.23
CA ALA A 43 -21.52 12.57 -1.56
C ALA A 43 -20.26 11.73 -1.79
N VAL A 44 -20.41 10.40 -1.80
CA VAL A 44 -19.37 9.51 -2.30
C VAL A 44 -19.20 9.78 -3.80
N ARG A 45 -18.07 10.39 -4.15
CA ARG A 45 -17.75 10.77 -5.52
C ARG A 45 -16.43 10.13 -5.96
N GLN A 46 -16.34 9.88 -7.25
CA GLN A 46 -15.09 9.41 -7.85
C GLN A 46 -14.12 10.57 -8.08
N LEU A 47 -12.91 10.43 -7.58
CA LEU A 47 -11.84 11.42 -7.74
C LEU A 47 -10.80 10.92 -8.75
N ALA A 48 -10.38 11.82 -9.64
CA ALA A 48 -9.31 11.56 -10.58
C ALA A 48 -8.57 12.87 -10.94
N GLY A 49 -7.33 12.76 -11.41
CA GLY A 49 -6.58 13.89 -11.92
C GLY A 49 -6.49 15.07 -10.95
N THR A 50 -6.95 16.24 -11.39
CA THR A 50 -6.92 17.49 -10.62
C THR A 50 -7.84 17.46 -9.40
N ASP A 51 -8.98 16.76 -9.45
CA ASP A 51 -9.91 16.68 -8.33
C ASP A 51 -9.31 15.85 -7.18
N LEU A 52 -8.61 14.76 -7.51
CA LEU A 52 -7.84 14.00 -6.51
C LEU A 52 -6.71 14.84 -5.92
N GLN A 53 -5.99 15.60 -6.75
CA GLN A 53 -4.94 16.50 -6.26
C GLN A 53 -5.50 17.55 -5.31
N ALA A 54 -6.60 18.21 -5.68
CA ALA A 54 -7.27 19.21 -4.85
C ALA A 54 -7.77 18.61 -3.53
N TYR A 55 -8.37 17.42 -3.57
CA TYR A 55 -8.82 16.73 -2.37
C TYR A 55 -7.65 16.37 -1.45
N CYS A 56 -6.58 15.80 -1.98
CA CYS A 56 -5.38 15.49 -1.21
C CYS A 56 -4.69 16.74 -0.64
N SER A 57 -4.74 17.87 -1.34
CA SER A 57 -4.20 19.15 -0.86
C SER A 57 -4.98 19.71 0.34
N SER A 58 -6.27 19.41 0.45
CA SER A 58 -7.14 19.95 1.51
C SER A 58 -6.97 19.29 2.88
N PHE A 59 -6.25 18.17 2.95
CA PHE A 59 -5.83 17.61 4.24
C PHE A 59 -4.92 18.61 4.96
N SER A 60 -5.04 18.67 6.28
CA SER A 60 -4.36 19.72 7.06
C SER A 60 -3.93 19.23 8.44
N ASN A 61 -3.07 20.02 9.05
CA ASN A 61 -2.74 19.91 10.47
C ASN A 61 -2.70 21.32 11.11
N SER A 62 -2.21 21.43 12.32
CA SER A 62 -2.10 22.71 13.02
C SER A 62 -1.19 23.75 12.34
N LYS A 63 -0.37 23.34 11.36
CA LYS A 63 0.57 24.22 10.61
C LYS A 63 0.02 24.64 9.23
N GLY A 64 -1.08 24.04 8.78
CA GLY A 64 -1.71 24.36 7.52
C GLY A 64 -2.13 23.15 6.70
N THR A 65 -2.53 23.41 5.48
CA THR A 65 -2.89 22.42 4.45
C THR A 65 -1.65 21.69 3.91
N VAL A 66 -1.84 20.56 3.23
CA VAL A 66 -0.74 19.81 2.62
C VAL A 66 0.04 20.68 1.62
N ASP A 67 -0.61 21.55 0.86
CA ASP A 67 0.09 22.47 -0.06
C ASP A 67 0.96 23.49 0.68
N GLU A 68 0.47 24.04 1.79
CA GLU A 68 1.25 24.93 2.66
C GLU A 68 2.43 24.20 3.32
N LEU A 69 2.22 22.96 3.76
CA LEU A 69 3.29 22.12 4.32
C LEU A 69 4.36 21.81 3.26
N LEU A 70 3.96 21.47 2.03
CA LEU A 70 4.90 21.24 0.93
C LEU A 70 5.68 22.50 0.60
N ALA A 71 5.01 23.66 0.56
CA ALA A 71 5.66 24.96 0.31
C ALA A 71 6.65 25.33 1.41
N ALA A 72 6.32 25.10 2.68
CA ALA A 72 7.21 25.34 3.83
C ALA A 72 8.49 24.51 3.74
N GLU A 73 8.38 23.27 3.27
CA GLU A 73 9.51 22.36 3.05
C GLU A 73 10.22 22.58 1.69
N LYS A 74 9.82 23.59 0.90
CA LYS A 74 10.33 23.90 -0.45
C LYS A 74 10.23 22.69 -1.41
N ALA A 75 9.21 21.86 -1.21
CA ALA A 75 8.95 20.68 -2.01
C ALA A 75 8.07 21.02 -3.23
N PRO A 76 8.10 20.21 -4.31
CA PRO A 76 7.22 20.37 -5.45
C PRO A 76 5.75 20.38 -5.03
N PRO A 77 4.92 21.27 -5.61
CA PRO A 77 3.51 21.41 -5.27
C PRO A 77 2.69 20.17 -5.69
N MET A 78 1.46 20.06 -5.19
CA MET A 78 0.57 18.93 -5.45
C MET A 78 0.30 18.73 -6.95
N SER A 79 0.26 19.79 -7.75
CA SER A 79 0.05 19.72 -9.21
C SER A 79 1.12 18.93 -9.97
N GLN A 80 2.33 18.81 -9.41
CA GLN A 80 3.43 18.02 -9.96
C GLN A 80 3.49 16.59 -9.42
N ARG A 81 2.51 16.18 -8.63
CA ARG A 81 2.47 14.87 -7.99
C ARG A 81 1.43 13.97 -8.63
N ARG A 82 1.63 12.67 -8.48
CA ARG A 82 0.72 11.63 -8.98
C ARG A 82 0.44 10.63 -7.87
N PRO A 83 -0.74 9.98 -7.90
CA PRO A 83 -1.08 8.97 -6.91
C PRO A 83 -0.20 7.72 -7.08
N PHE A 84 0.34 7.26 -5.95
CA PHE A 84 1.18 6.07 -5.86
C PHE A 84 0.79 5.24 -4.65
N LEU A 85 0.53 3.94 -4.85
CA LEU A 85 0.16 3.04 -3.77
C LEU A 85 1.41 2.64 -2.97
N LEU A 86 1.36 2.83 -1.67
CA LEU A 86 2.42 2.44 -0.75
C LEU A 86 2.16 1.02 -0.23
N LEU A 87 2.71 0.02 -0.89
CA LEU A 87 2.60 -1.36 -0.47
C LEU A 87 3.63 -1.69 0.62
N GLY A 88 3.18 -2.42 1.64
CA GLY A 88 4.03 -2.94 2.68
C GLY A 88 4.88 -1.87 3.34
N GLU A 89 6.18 -2.04 3.26
CA GLU A 89 7.16 -1.21 3.96
C GLU A 89 7.28 0.23 3.46
N LEU A 90 6.89 0.51 2.22
CA LEU A 90 6.94 1.88 1.69
C LEU A 90 5.98 2.84 2.42
N ALA A 91 4.97 2.34 3.10
CA ALA A 91 4.11 3.15 3.96
C ALA A 91 4.73 3.41 5.35
N ASN A 92 5.88 2.80 5.65
CA ASN A 92 6.57 3.00 6.91
C ASN A 92 7.49 4.23 6.81
N PRO A 93 7.31 5.25 7.67
CA PRO A 93 8.13 6.45 7.66
C PRO A 93 9.64 6.20 7.83
N TYR A 94 10.03 5.17 8.56
CA TYR A 94 11.44 4.80 8.69
C TYR A 94 12.06 4.34 7.37
N ARG A 95 11.28 3.63 6.53
CA ARG A 95 11.76 3.25 5.20
C ARG A 95 11.86 4.43 4.26
N LEU A 96 10.98 5.40 4.40
CA LEU A 96 11.10 6.67 3.66
C LEU A 96 12.38 7.44 4.07
N GLN A 97 12.76 7.37 5.34
CA GLN A 97 14.02 7.94 5.83
C GLN A 97 15.24 7.22 5.23
N ASP A 98 15.21 5.89 5.11
CA ASP A 98 16.29 5.10 4.46
C ASP A 98 16.55 5.55 3.02
N ILE A 99 15.49 5.92 2.32
CA ILE A 99 15.55 6.40 0.93
C ILE A 99 15.97 7.89 0.87
N SER A 100 16.11 8.54 2.01
CA SER A 100 16.25 10.00 2.10
C SER A 100 15.11 10.71 1.35
N MET A 101 13.88 10.21 1.50
CA MET A 101 12.72 10.72 0.79
C MET A 101 12.45 12.17 1.19
N GLY A 102 12.19 13.00 0.19
CA GLY A 102 11.70 14.36 0.42
C GLY A 102 10.24 14.35 0.94
N PRO A 103 9.71 15.54 1.28
CA PRO A 103 8.38 15.67 1.88
C PRO A 103 7.29 14.95 1.09
N LEU A 104 6.46 14.17 1.81
CA LEU A 104 5.50 13.26 1.22
C LEU A 104 4.24 13.14 2.12
N PRO A 105 3.05 13.45 1.61
CA PRO A 105 1.81 13.14 2.31
C PRO A 105 1.48 11.66 2.16
N ILE A 106 1.02 11.03 3.23
CA ILE A 106 0.61 9.62 3.28
C ILE A 106 -0.84 9.57 3.75
N TYR A 107 -1.70 9.02 2.93
CA TYR A 107 -3.12 8.92 3.23
C TYR A 107 -3.50 7.47 3.49
N THR A 108 -4.19 7.23 4.59
CA THR A 108 -4.81 5.94 4.89
C THR A 108 -6.09 5.81 4.08
N VAL A 109 -6.26 4.69 3.39
CA VAL A 109 -7.41 4.43 2.53
C VAL A 109 -7.88 2.98 2.68
N ARG A 110 -9.13 2.70 2.34
CA ARG A 110 -9.64 1.35 2.15
C ARG A 110 -9.35 0.89 0.72
N LEU A 111 -8.67 -0.22 0.58
CA LEU A 111 -8.53 -0.97 -0.67
C LEU A 111 -9.70 -1.93 -0.80
N THR A 112 -10.32 -1.99 -1.97
CA THR A 112 -11.47 -2.86 -2.26
C THR A 112 -11.24 -3.66 -3.53
N GLY A 113 -11.65 -4.94 -3.52
CA GLY A 113 -11.55 -5.84 -4.67
C GLY A 113 -10.17 -6.50 -4.85
N LEU A 114 -9.16 -6.01 -4.17
CA LEU A 114 -7.82 -6.57 -4.14
C LEU A 114 -7.37 -6.75 -2.69
N CYS A 115 -6.40 -7.65 -2.46
CA CYS A 115 -5.75 -7.79 -1.16
C CYS A 115 -4.23 -7.66 -1.27
N ARG A 116 -3.59 -7.24 -0.19
CA ARG A 116 -2.15 -7.36 -0.03
C ARG A 116 -1.80 -8.83 0.26
N THR A 117 -0.82 -9.31 -0.46
CA THR A 117 -0.33 -10.68 -0.36
C THR A 117 1.19 -10.72 -0.49
N TYR A 118 1.78 -11.89 -0.36
CA TYR A 118 3.21 -12.08 -0.43
C TYR A 118 3.65 -12.47 -1.83
N ALA A 119 4.74 -11.88 -2.29
CA ALA A 119 5.42 -12.29 -3.51
C ALA A 119 6.33 -13.51 -3.25
N ASP A 120 6.57 -14.32 -4.28
CA ASP A 120 7.58 -15.37 -4.26
C ASP A 120 8.99 -14.75 -4.44
N GLY A 121 9.34 -13.88 -3.52
CA GLY A 121 10.63 -13.20 -3.51
C GLY A 121 10.96 -12.71 -2.11
N LEU A 122 12.18 -13.02 -1.65
CA LEU A 122 12.67 -12.54 -0.38
C LEU A 122 13.25 -11.15 -0.53
N ASP A 123 13.02 -10.31 0.46
CA ASP A 123 13.68 -9.02 0.56
C ASP A 123 15.14 -9.22 0.99
N PRO A 124 16.13 -8.96 0.09
CA PRO A 124 17.52 -9.19 0.41
C PRO A 124 18.13 -8.13 1.34
N ARG A 125 17.39 -7.06 1.66
CA ARG A 125 17.88 -6.01 2.56
C ARG A 125 17.74 -6.38 4.02
N ASP A 126 16.80 -7.27 4.32
CA ASP A 126 16.60 -7.71 5.67
C ASP A 126 17.60 -8.80 6.04
N THR A 127 18.12 -8.69 7.25
CA THR A 127 19.18 -9.58 7.77
C THR A 127 18.69 -11.00 8.03
N TYR A 128 17.38 -11.20 8.02
CA TYR A 128 16.77 -12.50 8.26
C TYR A 128 16.15 -13.06 6.98
N PRO A 129 16.60 -14.25 6.53
CA PRO A 129 15.94 -14.96 5.45
C PRO A 129 14.48 -15.20 5.77
N GLY A 130 13.61 -15.04 4.80
CA GLY A 130 12.19 -15.35 4.95
C GLY A 130 11.27 -14.13 5.03
N VAL A 131 11.78 -12.92 4.90
CA VAL A 131 10.95 -11.72 4.69
C VAL A 131 10.56 -11.62 3.22
N HIS A 132 9.30 -11.85 2.91
CA HIS A 132 8.77 -11.73 1.56
C HIS A 132 8.30 -10.31 1.26
N HIS A 133 8.43 -9.92 0.01
CA HIS A 133 7.85 -8.68 -0.46
C HIS A 133 6.31 -8.73 -0.42
N ILE A 134 5.67 -7.59 -0.17
CA ILE A 134 4.23 -7.44 -0.27
C ILE A 134 3.87 -7.01 -1.71
N THR A 135 2.92 -7.68 -2.30
CA THR A 135 2.33 -7.38 -3.61
C THR A 135 0.80 -7.41 -3.53
N LEU A 136 0.10 -7.33 -4.65
CA LEU A 136 -1.35 -7.39 -4.72
C LEU A 136 -1.83 -8.62 -5.46
N ALA A 137 -3.02 -9.09 -5.09
CA ALA A 137 -3.79 -10.09 -5.83
C ALA A 137 -5.27 -9.73 -5.85
N ARG A 138 -5.98 -10.19 -6.88
CA ARG A 138 -7.44 -10.09 -6.99
C ARG A 138 -8.11 -10.82 -5.82
N SER A 139 -9.07 -10.17 -5.19
CA SER A 139 -9.85 -10.72 -4.10
C SER A 139 -11.25 -10.08 -4.11
N PRO A 140 -12.17 -10.58 -4.95
CA PRO A 140 -13.51 -10.03 -5.07
C PRO A 140 -14.22 -9.97 -3.71
N GLY A 141 -14.93 -8.89 -3.44
CA GLY A 141 -15.63 -8.68 -2.16
C GLY A 141 -14.73 -8.37 -0.96
N TRP A 142 -13.40 -8.41 -1.11
CA TRP A 142 -12.46 -8.10 -0.05
C TRP A 142 -12.26 -6.60 0.14
N TRP A 143 -11.98 -6.22 1.38
CA TRP A 143 -11.51 -4.87 1.70
C TRP A 143 -10.49 -4.89 2.84
N GLU A 144 -9.54 -3.98 2.80
CA GLU A 144 -8.54 -3.80 3.84
C GLU A 144 -7.96 -2.38 3.86
N LYS A 145 -7.30 -2.04 4.96
CA LYS A 145 -6.57 -0.78 5.08
C LYS A 145 -5.27 -0.82 4.28
N THR A 146 -5.00 0.21 3.51
CA THR A 146 -3.73 0.44 2.83
C THR A 146 -3.37 1.93 2.85
N HIS A 147 -2.32 2.31 2.12
CA HIS A 147 -1.85 3.69 2.08
C HIS A 147 -1.59 4.13 0.64
N ILE A 148 -1.95 5.36 0.36
CA ILE A 148 -1.64 6.05 -0.89
C ILE A 148 -0.85 7.31 -0.59
N THR A 149 -0.01 7.72 -1.51
CA THR A 149 0.69 9.01 -1.46
C THR A 149 0.51 9.77 -2.76
N MET A 150 0.69 11.08 -2.70
CA MET A 150 0.89 11.94 -3.85
C MET A 150 2.38 12.20 -4.00
N ALA A 151 3.04 11.52 -4.93
CA ALA A 151 4.49 11.56 -5.13
C ALA A 151 4.88 12.20 -6.47
N THR A 152 6.05 12.83 -6.52
CA THR A 152 6.66 13.23 -7.78
C THR A 152 7.17 12.00 -8.54
N VAL A 153 7.45 12.16 -9.84
CA VAL A 153 8.02 11.06 -10.66
C VAL A 153 9.36 10.59 -10.08
N GLU A 154 10.18 11.52 -9.59
CA GLU A 154 11.48 11.25 -9.00
C GLU A 154 11.32 10.44 -7.69
N GLN A 155 10.37 10.81 -6.86
CA GLN A 155 10.05 10.07 -5.63
C GLN A 155 9.56 8.65 -5.93
N MET A 156 8.68 8.48 -6.91
CA MET A 156 8.22 7.16 -7.35
C MET A 156 9.38 6.29 -7.86
N LYS A 157 10.26 6.86 -8.70
CA LYS A 157 11.47 6.17 -9.18
C LYS A 157 12.39 5.75 -8.03
N ALA A 158 12.59 6.64 -7.05
CA ALA A 158 13.40 6.33 -5.87
C ALA A 158 12.82 5.18 -5.04
N MET A 159 11.49 5.16 -4.84
CA MET A 159 10.80 4.07 -4.14
C MET A 159 10.93 2.74 -4.88
N VAL A 160 10.73 2.72 -6.19
CA VAL A 160 10.87 1.50 -7.00
C VAL A 160 12.33 1.03 -7.03
N ALA A 161 13.29 1.92 -7.22
CA ALA A 161 14.71 1.58 -7.18
C ALA A 161 15.14 1.01 -5.81
N TRP A 162 14.57 1.52 -4.73
CA TRP A 162 14.81 0.97 -3.40
C TRP A 162 14.22 -0.44 -3.25
N LEU A 163 13.02 -0.70 -3.78
CA LEU A 163 12.42 -2.02 -3.81
C LEU A 163 13.27 -3.00 -4.66
N ASP A 164 13.78 -2.56 -5.80
CA ASP A 164 14.66 -3.36 -6.66
C ASP A 164 16.00 -3.73 -6.00
N ASN A 165 16.47 -2.92 -5.06
CA ASN A 165 17.73 -3.12 -4.34
C ASN A 165 18.93 -3.48 -5.26
N GLY A 166 19.07 -2.74 -6.35
CA GLY A 166 20.12 -2.95 -7.35
C GLY A 166 19.88 -4.13 -8.31
N LYS A 167 18.75 -4.82 -8.20
CA LYS A 167 18.33 -5.85 -9.16
C LYS A 167 17.36 -5.22 -10.14
N SER A 168 17.73 -5.06 -11.39
CA SER A 168 16.84 -4.53 -12.41
C SER A 168 15.67 -5.50 -12.68
N ASN A 169 14.48 -4.92 -12.94
CA ASN A 169 13.27 -5.64 -13.34
C ASN A 169 12.67 -6.60 -12.30
N THR A 170 12.95 -6.41 -11.03
CA THR A 170 12.28 -7.17 -9.96
C THR A 170 10.93 -6.57 -9.60
N TRP A 171 10.82 -5.25 -9.71
CA TRP A 171 9.60 -4.49 -9.50
C TRP A 171 9.25 -3.69 -10.75
N ARG A 172 7.98 -3.52 -10.97
CA ARG A 172 7.48 -2.64 -12.02
C ARG A 172 6.29 -1.82 -11.54
N PRO A 173 6.24 -0.53 -11.87
CA PRO A 173 5.05 0.27 -11.66
C PRO A 173 4.01 -0.09 -12.72
N VAL A 174 2.78 -0.37 -12.28
CA VAL A 174 1.65 -0.69 -13.15
C VAL A 174 0.42 0.12 -12.73
N LYS A 175 -0.60 0.11 -13.56
CA LYS A 175 -1.95 0.56 -13.22
C LYS A 175 -2.87 -0.65 -13.27
N PRO A 176 -3.42 -1.12 -12.15
CA PRO A 176 -4.39 -2.20 -12.16
C PRO A 176 -5.68 -1.75 -12.88
N ALA A 177 -6.27 -2.65 -13.67
CA ALA A 177 -7.56 -2.38 -14.32
C ALA A 177 -8.74 -2.52 -13.35
N GLU A 178 -8.51 -3.13 -12.20
CA GLU A 178 -9.51 -3.49 -11.20
C GLU A 178 -9.15 -2.98 -9.81
N GLY A 179 -10.14 -2.95 -8.93
CA GLY A 179 -10.01 -2.48 -7.57
C GLY A 179 -10.16 -0.97 -7.43
N SER A 180 -10.47 -0.55 -6.23
CA SER A 180 -10.63 0.86 -5.87
C SER A 180 -10.07 1.18 -4.50
N LEU A 181 -9.81 2.46 -4.28
CA LEU A 181 -9.39 3.03 -3.01
C LEU A 181 -10.47 4.00 -2.53
N HIS A 182 -10.75 4.00 -1.24
CA HIS A 182 -11.70 4.93 -0.64
C HIS A 182 -11.05 5.66 0.53
N PHE A 183 -11.16 6.98 0.53
CA PHE A 183 -10.84 7.76 1.72
C PHE A 183 -11.98 7.57 2.72
N GLU A 184 -11.67 6.98 3.86
CA GLU A 184 -12.65 6.67 4.89
C GLU A 184 -12.53 7.60 6.07
N PHE A 185 -13.66 8.02 6.61
CA PHE A 185 -13.74 8.82 7.85
C PHE A 185 -13.89 7.95 9.10
N GLU A 186 -14.16 6.66 8.91
CA GLU A 186 -14.35 5.67 9.96
C GLU A 186 -13.23 4.64 9.95
N SER A 187 -13.14 3.87 11.02
CA SER A 187 -12.17 2.78 11.11
C SER A 187 -12.51 1.66 10.14
N ILE A 188 -11.50 1.12 9.47
CA ILE A 188 -11.64 0.02 8.52
C ILE A 188 -11.34 -1.28 9.26
N GLU A 189 -12.36 -2.11 9.46
CA GLU A 189 -12.21 -3.46 9.97
C GLU A 189 -12.09 -4.44 8.79
N VAL A 190 -11.00 -5.19 8.79
CA VAL A 190 -10.76 -6.25 7.80
C VAL A 190 -11.70 -7.43 8.08
N PRO A 191 -12.27 -8.10 7.05
CA PRO A 191 -13.03 -9.33 7.25
C PRO A 191 -12.22 -10.38 8.02
N ALA A 192 -12.83 -11.07 8.96
CA ALA A 192 -12.17 -12.17 9.66
C ALA A 192 -11.94 -13.37 8.73
N HIS A 193 -11.00 -14.24 9.07
CA HIS A 193 -10.70 -15.42 8.23
C HIS A 193 -11.90 -16.37 8.12
N GLU A 194 -12.69 -16.46 9.16
CA GLU A 194 -13.89 -17.29 9.26
C GLU A 194 -15.05 -16.78 8.40
N GLU A 195 -15.00 -15.52 7.98
CA GLU A 195 -16.00 -14.90 7.09
C GLU A 195 -15.70 -15.14 5.60
N ILE A 196 -14.68 -15.94 5.29
CA ILE A 196 -14.29 -16.25 3.90
C ILE A 196 -14.69 -17.67 3.59
N GLU A 197 -15.62 -17.81 2.65
CA GLU A 197 -16.08 -19.09 2.14
C GLU A 197 -15.66 -19.31 0.68
N TRP A 198 -15.73 -20.57 0.27
CA TRP A 198 -15.52 -20.98 -1.11
C TRP A 198 -16.86 -21.21 -1.78
N ASP A 199 -17.22 -20.40 -2.78
CA ASP A 199 -18.50 -20.49 -3.49
C ASP A 199 -18.55 -21.56 -4.61
N GLY A 200 -17.44 -22.24 -4.84
CA GLY A 200 -17.25 -23.23 -5.91
C GLY A 200 -16.26 -22.75 -6.98
N GLU A 201 -16.05 -21.45 -7.08
CA GLU A 201 -15.13 -20.84 -8.06
C GLU A 201 -14.14 -19.89 -7.40
N ASN A 202 -14.57 -19.14 -6.37
CA ASN A 202 -13.77 -18.12 -5.74
C ASN A 202 -13.90 -18.15 -4.20
N GLU A 203 -12.94 -17.57 -3.52
CA GLU A 203 -13.08 -17.21 -2.13
C GLU A 203 -13.89 -15.91 -2.02
N VAL A 204 -15.04 -15.96 -1.38
CA VAL A 204 -15.94 -14.82 -1.18
C VAL A 204 -16.04 -14.45 0.28
N VAL A 205 -16.25 -13.17 0.57
CA VAL A 205 -16.51 -12.68 1.92
C VAL A 205 -18.01 -12.72 2.16
N GLU A 206 -18.47 -13.44 3.16
CA GLU A 206 -19.90 -13.56 3.48
C GLU A 206 -20.52 -12.24 3.94
N ARG A 207 -19.78 -11.50 4.76
CA ARG A 207 -20.24 -10.21 5.26
C ARG A 207 -20.22 -9.17 4.15
N PRO A 208 -21.29 -8.39 3.95
CA PRO A 208 -21.28 -7.29 3.01
C PRO A 208 -20.25 -6.24 3.44
N ALA A 209 -19.56 -5.65 2.47
CA ALA A 209 -18.64 -4.56 2.74
C ALA A 209 -19.40 -3.38 3.40
N PRO A 210 -18.80 -2.73 4.41
CA PRO A 210 -19.37 -1.53 4.98
C PRO A 210 -19.59 -0.46 3.92
N ASN A 211 -20.62 0.37 4.08
CA ASN A 211 -20.83 1.51 3.21
C ASN A 211 -19.58 2.40 3.15
N PHE A 212 -19.37 3.03 2.03
CA PHE A 212 -18.31 4.00 1.87
C PHE A 212 -18.66 5.31 2.58
N SER A 213 -17.72 5.84 3.34
CA SER A 213 -17.91 7.13 4.05
C SER A 213 -17.23 8.30 3.35
N GLY A 214 -16.43 8.04 2.32
CA GLY A 214 -15.66 9.06 1.62
C GLY A 214 -15.47 8.78 0.12
N PRO A 215 -14.75 9.67 -0.58
CA PRO A 215 -14.60 9.58 -2.03
C PRO A 215 -13.76 8.39 -2.49
N GLU A 216 -14.04 7.95 -3.71
CA GLU A 216 -13.43 6.81 -4.38
C GLU A 216 -12.33 7.26 -5.35
N VAL A 217 -11.29 6.42 -5.48
CA VAL A 217 -10.25 6.53 -6.50
C VAL A 217 -10.08 5.18 -7.19
N SER A 218 -10.30 5.12 -8.49
CA SER A 218 -10.03 3.90 -9.26
C SER A 218 -8.53 3.60 -9.29
N LEU A 219 -8.15 2.35 -9.03
CA LEU A 219 -6.75 1.92 -9.13
C LEU A 219 -6.17 2.06 -10.54
N SER A 220 -6.99 2.09 -11.59
CA SER A 220 -6.54 2.36 -12.95
C SER A 220 -5.90 3.75 -13.13
N THR A 221 -6.11 4.65 -12.19
CA THR A 221 -5.48 5.98 -12.15
C THR A 221 -4.27 6.08 -11.24
N VAL A 222 -4.02 5.04 -10.45
CA VAL A 222 -2.97 4.98 -9.42
C VAL A 222 -1.80 4.15 -9.91
N MET A 223 -0.60 4.63 -9.71
CA MET A 223 0.60 3.84 -9.97
C MET A 223 0.87 2.88 -8.79
N VAL A 224 0.97 1.60 -9.07
CA VAL A 224 1.17 0.53 -8.09
C VAL A 224 2.48 -0.19 -8.38
N PRO A 225 3.43 -0.26 -7.43
CA PRO A 225 4.60 -1.10 -7.59
C PRO A 225 4.22 -2.56 -7.36
N ILE A 226 4.42 -3.42 -8.34
CA ILE A 226 4.22 -4.87 -8.18
C ILE A 226 5.51 -5.64 -8.40
N HIS A 227 5.69 -6.70 -7.61
CA HIS A 227 6.83 -7.60 -7.77
C HIS A 227 6.61 -8.52 -8.98
N THR A 228 7.66 -8.78 -9.75
CA THR A 228 7.57 -9.62 -10.96
C THR A 228 7.34 -11.10 -10.68
N ARG A 229 7.61 -11.53 -9.45
CA ARG A 229 7.27 -12.87 -8.96
C ARG A 229 6.02 -12.78 -8.10
N HIS A 230 5.02 -13.53 -8.45
CA HIS A 230 3.78 -13.66 -7.68
C HIS A 230 3.82 -14.99 -6.92
N GLY A 231 3.73 -14.95 -5.62
CA GLY A 231 3.54 -16.13 -4.77
C GLY A 231 2.06 -16.34 -4.49
N CYS A 232 1.46 -15.35 -3.90
CA CYS A 232 0.06 -15.08 -3.66
C CYS A 232 -0.76 -16.16 -2.94
N TYR A 233 -0.42 -17.44 -3.07
CA TYR A 233 -1.21 -18.58 -2.58
C TYR A 233 -0.42 -19.40 -1.57
N ASP A 234 -1.12 -19.95 -0.59
CA ASP A 234 -0.57 -20.91 0.37
C ASP A 234 -0.39 -22.30 -0.27
N ASN A 235 0.15 -23.24 0.50
CA ASN A 235 0.36 -24.62 0.05
C ASN A 235 -0.92 -25.42 -0.22
N ARG A 236 -2.09 -24.88 0.13
CA ARG A 236 -3.42 -25.44 -0.15
C ARG A 236 -4.08 -24.76 -1.36
N GLY A 237 -3.42 -23.79 -1.98
CA GLY A 237 -3.95 -23.03 -3.09
C GLY A 237 -4.92 -21.91 -2.68
N ARG A 238 -4.97 -21.55 -1.40
CA ARG A 238 -5.76 -20.44 -0.90
C ARG A 238 -4.97 -19.15 -0.99
N LEU A 239 -5.66 -18.04 -1.26
CA LEU A 239 -5.05 -16.73 -1.34
C LEU A 239 -4.43 -16.32 0.02
N ALA A 240 -3.13 -16.10 0.00
CA ALA A 240 -2.35 -15.76 1.19
C ALA A 240 -2.49 -14.27 1.53
N ARG A 241 -3.64 -13.88 2.09
CA ARG A 241 -3.88 -12.48 2.49
C ARG A 241 -2.97 -12.09 3.64
N ALA A 242 -2.19 -11.02 3.44
CA ALA A 242 -1.25 -10.53 4.46
C ALA A 242 -1.95 -10.05 5.74
N ALA A 243 -3.24 -9.77 5.68
CA ALA A 243 -4.05 -9.42 6.85
C ALA A 243 -4.28 -10.61 7.80
N HIS A 244 -4.31 -11.84 7.27
CA HIS A 244 -4.63 -13.04 8.06
C HIS A 244 -3.45 -13.97 8.26
N LEU A 245 -2.58 -14.05 7.26
CA LEU A 245 -1.49 -15.00 7.27
C LEU A 245 -0.18 -14.29 7.65
N PRO A 246 0.40 -14.58 8.82
CA PRO A 246 1.72 -14.08 9.18
C PRO A 246 2.78 -14.54 8.17
N GLN A 247 3.73 -13.68 7.88
CA GLN A 247 4.75 -13.95 6.89
C GLN A 247 5.55 -15.24 7.13
N ARG A 248 5.80 -15.56 8.39
CA ARG A 248 6.46 -16.81 8.77
C ARG A 248 5.69 -18.04 8.29
N GLN A 249 4.38 -18.06 8.49
CA GLN A 249 3.54 -19.17 8.02
C GLN A 249 3.49 -19.24 6.49
N PHE A 250 3.43 -18.08 5.82
CA PHE A 250 3.55 -18.02 4.38
C PHE A 250 4.87 -18.64 3.89
N HIS A 251 5.98 -18.23 4.47
CA HIS A 251 7.31 -18.76 4.12
C HIS A 251 7.41 -20.28 4.32
N GLU A 252 6.95 -20.78 5.45
CA GLU A 252 6.96 -22.23 5.77
C GLU A 252 6.05 -23.04 4.84
N GLY A 253 4.91 -22.48 4.41
CA GLY A 253 3.93 -23.14 3.56
C GLY A 253 4.18 -23.05 2.06
N MET A 254 4.77 -21.94 1.59
CA MET A 254 4.88 -21.59 0.17
C MET A 254 6.21 -21.96 -0.48
N PHE A 255 7.26 -22.10 0.28
CA PHE A 255 8.63 -22.14 -0.21
C PHE A 255 8.94 -23.24 -1.24
N ARG A 256 8.00 -24.12 -1.55
CA ARG A 256 8.21 -25.27 -2.42
C ARG A 256 7.40 -25.27 -3.72
N ARG A 257 6.63 -24.22 -4.00
CA ARG A 257 5.78 -24.18 -5.20
C ARG A 257 5.95 -22.85 -5.92
N GLY A 258 6.76 -22.83 -6.96
CA GLY A 258 6.67 -21.78 -7.95
C GLY A 258 5.24 -21.74 -8.53
N SER A 259 4.59 -20.59 -8.49
CA SER A 259 3.27 -20.44 -9.09
C SER A 259 3.40 -20.54 -10.62
N SER A 260 2.64 -21.43 -11.25
CA SER A 260 2.47 -21.49 -12.69
C SER A 260 1.52 -20.43 -13.24
N MET A 261 0.92 -19.62 -12.37
CA MET A 261 -0.05 -18.60 -12.73
C MET A 261 0.61 -17.44 -13.46
N LYS A 262 -0.09 -16.88 -14.42
CA LYS A 262 0.30 -15.64 -15.09
C LYS A 262 -0.20 -14.44 -14.29
N TRP A 263 0.42 -13.27 -14.50
CA TRP A 263 -0.02 -12.05 -13.83
C TRP A 263 -1.50 -11.73 -14.05
N ASN A 264 -2.01 -11.95 -15.26
CA ASN A 264 -3.42 -11.70 -15.58
C ASN A 264 -4.40 -12.63 -14.84
N ASP A 265 -3.91 -13.79 -14.37
CA ASP A 265 -4.72 -14.69 -13.51
C ASP A 265 -4.79 -14.15 -12.07
N VAL A 266 -3.80 -13.35 -11.68
CA VAL A 266 -3.63 -12.80 -10.33
C VAL A 266 -4.16 -11.37 -10.22
N LEU A 267 -3.92 -10.56 -11.26
CA LEU A 267 -4.24 -9.13 -11.29
C LEU A 267 -4.33 -8.66 -12.73
N GLU A 268 -5.42 -8.00 -13.11
CA GLU A 268 -5.56 -7.35 -14.39
C GLU A 268 -4.85 -5.99 -14.41
N ILE A 269 -4.06 -5.77 -15.46
CA ILE A 269 -3.22 -4.57 -15.61
C ILE A 269 -3.64 -3.85 -16.90
N VAL A 270 -3.76 -2.51 -16.81
CA VAL A 270 -4.03 -1.61 -17.95
C VAL A 270 -2.75 -1.38 -18.74
#